data_1efa82564f45ef40628055c9c651fc10
#
_entry.id   1efa82564f45ef40628055c9c651fc10
#
_cell.length_a   1.000
_cell.length_b   1.000
_cell.length_c   1.000
_cell.angle_alpha   90.00
_cell.angle_beta   90.00
_cell.angle_gamma   90.00
#
_symmetry.space_group_name_H-M   'P 1'
#
loop_
_entity.id
_entity.type
_entity.pdbx_description
1 polymer ?
#
loop_
_entity_poly.entity_id
_entity_poly.type
_entity_poly.pdbx_seq_one_letter_code
_entity_poly.pdbx_strand_id
1 'polypeptide(L)'
;MKKDSIENSVILVGGADIRENPLFKNGLFHVQDFASQKVVSVLSPKAGERILDICAAPGGKTFTMAEFMENKGEIIATDLYEHKIKLIEKSAKRL
;
A
#
# COMPACT_ATOMS: atom_id res chain seq x y z
N MET A 1 -4.70 -3.12 -18.51
CA MET A 1 -5.20 -2.85 -17.15
C MET A 1 -6.70 -2.66 -17.18
N LYS A 2 -7.40 -3.16 -16.18
CA LYS A 2 -8.83 -2.94 -16.00
C LYS A 2 -9.05 -2.10 -14.74
N LYS A 3 -10.03 -1.18 -14.77
CA LYS A 3 -10.42 -0.41 -13.59
C LYS A 3 -11.15 -1.33 -12.61
N ASP A 4 -10.82 -1.22 -11.33
CA ASP A 4 -11.46 -1.95 -10.26
C ASP A 4 -12.61 -1.14 -9.65
N SER A 5 -13.37 -1.78 -8.77
CA SER A 5 -14.44 -1.14 -7.98
C SER A 5 -13.91 -0.28 -6.84
N ILE A 6 -12.65 -0.46 -6.45
CA ILE A 6 -11.99 0.34 -5.42
C ILE A 6 -11.33 1.55 -6.08
N GLU A 7 -11.53 2.72 -5.50
CA GLU A 7 -10.93 3.96 -6.00
C GLU A 7 -9.40 3.86 -6.09
N ASN A 8 -8.85 4.37 -7.17
CA ASN A 8 -7.41 4.35 -7.46
C ASN A 8 -6.80 2.95 -7.60
N SER A 9 -7.63 1.92 -7.77
CA SER A 9 -7.13 0.59 -8.03
C SER A 9 -7.35 0.15 -9.47
N VAL A 10 -6.45 -0.70 -9.96
CA VAL A 10 -6.51 -1.29 -11.29
C VAL A 10 -6.16 -2.77 -11.20
N ILE A 11 -6.77 -3.54 -12.07
CA ILE A 11 -6.46 -4.96 -12.20
C ILE A 11 -5.42 -5.14 -13.30
N LEU A 12 -4.29 -5.72 -12.95
CA LEU A 12 -3.27 -6.07 -13.91
C LEU A 12 -3.60 -7.45 -14.50
N VAL A 13 -3.73 -7.50 -15.81
CA VAL A 13 -4.06 -8.73 -16.55
C VAL A 13 -2.86 -9.17 -17.38
N GLY A 14 -2.37 -10.38 -17.12
CA GLY A 14 -1.21 -10.93 -17.81
C GLY A 14 0.10 -10.22 -17.41
N GLY A 15 1.17 -10.55 -18.11
CA GLY A 15 2.35 -9.73 -18.06
C GLY A 15 3.66 -10.37 -17.64
N ALA A 16 4.72 -9.60 -17.80
CA ALA A 16 6.07 -9.88 -17.37
C ALA A 16 6.25 -9.61 -15.87
N ASP A 17 7.47 -9.80 -15.37
CA ASP A 17 7.80 -9.49 -13.99
C ASP A 17 7.54 -8.01 -13.68
N ILE A 18 6.59 -7.77 -12.79
CA ILE A 18 6.16 -6.42 -12.41
C ILE A 18 7.30 -5.59 -11.82
N ARG A 19 8.28 -6.25 -11.19
CA ARG A 19 9.45 -5.58 -10.59
C ARG A 19 10.31 -4.88 -11.63
N GLU A 20 10.22 -5.30 -12.88
CA GLU A 20 10.94 -4.69 -14.00
C GLU A 20 10.16 -3.54 -14.65
N ASN A 21 8.90 -3.36 -14.30
CA ASN A 21 8.06 -2.29 -14.84
C ASN A 21 8.58 -0.92 -14.35
N PRO A 22 8.86 0.04 -15.26
CA PRO A 22 9.33 1.38 -14.88
C PRO A 22 8.40 2.13 -13.93
N LEU A 23 7.09 1.99 -14.10
CA LEU A 23 6.10 2.64 -13.23
C LEU A 23 6.19 2.09 -11.80
N PHE A 24 6.42 0.78 -11.65
CA PHE A 24 6.65 0.16 -10.35
C PHE A 24 7.96 0.65 -9.72
N LYS A 25 9.05 0.64 -10.49
CA LYS A 25 10.37 1.11 -10.01
C LYS A 25 10.33 2.56 -9.55
N ASN A 26 9.55 3.40 -10.23
CA ASN A 26 9.37 4.81 -9.90
C ASN A 26 8.34 5.07 -8.79
N GLY A 27 7.81 4.03 -8.17
CA GLY A 27 6.92 4.16 -7.03
C GLY A 27 5.51 4.65 -7.34
N LEU A 28 5.05 4.54 -8.59
CA LEU A 28 3.74 5.05 -9.00
C LEU A 28 2.59 4.10 -8.62
N PHE A 29 2.89 2.88 -8.26
CA PHE A 29 1.91 1.93 -7.74
C PHE A 29 2.57 0.83 -6.90
N HIS A 30 1.76 0.13 -6.13
CA HIS A 30 2.16 -1.11 -5.45
C HIS A 30 1.15 -2.21 -5.73
N VAL A 31 1.56 -3.45 -5.49
CA VAL A 31 0.70 -4.63 -5.70
C VAL A 31 0.07 -5.03 -4.38
N GLN A 32 -1.24 -5.25 -4.41
CA GLN A 32 -2.00 -5.68 -3.24
C GLN A 32 -3.21 -6.50 -3.69
N ASP A 33 -3.52 -7.57 -2.96
CA ASP A 33 -4.73 -8.34 -3.23
C ASP A 33 -6.00 -7.53 -2.93
N PHE A 34 -7.09 -7.89 -3.61
CA PHE A 34 -8.37 -7.20 -3.51
C PHE A 34 -8.91 -7.15 -2.07
N ALA A 35 -8.85 -8.28 -1.35
CA ALA A 35 -9.35 -8.35 0.03
C ALA A 35 -8.64 -7.37 0.96
N SER A 36 -7.32 -7.25 0.84
CA SER A 36 -6.53 -6.30 1.62
C SER A 36 -6.87 -4.85 1.31
N GLN A 37 -7.07 -4.52 0.04
CA GLN A 37 -7.53 -3.19 -0.38
C GLN A 37 -8.93 -2.89 0.17
N LYS A 38 -9.82 -3.89 0.18
CA LYS A 38 -11.18 -3.75 0.68
C LYS A 38 -11.21 -3.42 2.18
N VAL A 39 -10.31 -3.99 2.97
CA VAL A 39 -10.18 -3.65 4.40
C VAL A 39 -9.92 -2.16 4.59
N VAL A 40 -8.98 -1.59 3.85
CA VAL A 40 -8.68 -0.16 3.93
C VAL A 40 -9.84 0.69 3.44
N SER A 41 -10.51 0.27 2.37
CA SER A 41 -11.70 0.94 1.85
C SER A 41 -12.82 1.02 2.89
N VAL A 42 -13.04 -0.05 3.67
CA VAL A 42 -14.03 -0.08 4.76
C VAL A 42 -13.61 0.83 5.92
N LEU A 43 -12.33 0.81 6.29
CA LEU A 43 -11.80 1.70 7.33
C LEU A 43 -11.94 3.17 6.93
N SER A 44 -11.77 3.46 5.65
CA SER A 44 -11.91 4.80 5.07
C SER A 44 -11.08 5.87 5.80
N PRO A 45 -9.75 5.70 5.91
CA PRO A 45 -8.91 6.66 6.62
C PRO A 45 -8.89 8.00 5.89
N LYS A 46 -8.80 9.09 6.67
CA LYS A 46 -8.86 10.46 6.17
C LYS A 46 -7.58 11.23 6.47
N ALA A 47 -7.31 12.22 5.63
CA ALA A 47 -6.19 13.15 5.85
C ALA A 47 -6.22 13.74 7.27
N GLY A 48 -5.06 13.77 7.91
CA GLY A 48 -4.88 14.30 9.25
C GLY A 48 -5.11 13.30 10.39
N GLU A 49 -5.64 12.11 10.12
CA GLU A 49 -5.82 11.08 11.15
C GLU A 49 -4.50 10.46 11.59
N ARG A 50 -4.53 9.87 12.78
CA ARG A 50 -3.43 9.03 13.32
C ARG A 50 -3.89 7.60 13.34
N ILE A 51 -3.15 6.70 12.70
CA ILE A 51 -3.50 5.30 12.55
C ILE A 51 -2.37 4.42 13.04
N LEU A 52 -2.72 3.34 13.72
CA LEU A 52 -1.78 2.30 14.14
C LEU A 52 -2.05 1.03 13.32
N ASP A 53 -1.04 0.56 12.62
CA ASP A 53 -1.05 -0.72 11.91
C ASP A 53 -0.13 -1.70 12.66
N ILE A 54 -0.72 -2.63 13.41
CA ILE A 54 0.03 -3.53 14.31
C ILE A 54 0.57 -4.77 13.62
N CYS A 55 0.18 -5.04 12.38
CA CYS A 55 0.65 -6.17 11.57
C CYS A 55 0.96 -5.65 10.15
N ALA A 56 1.85 -4.67 10.06
CA ALA A 56 1.99 -3.87 8.86
C ALA A 56 2.68 -4.57 7.69
N ALA A 57 3.64 -5.43 7.95
CA ALA A 57 4.46 -6.00 6.89
C ALA A 57 3.68 -6.88 5.91
N PRO A 58 3.98 -6.80 4.61
CA PRO A 58 5.05 -6.01 4.00
C PRO A 58 4.70 -4.53 3.75
N GLY A 59 3.58 -4.04 4.25
CA GLY A 59 3.20 -2.64 4.18
C GLY A 59 2.06 -2.29 3.24
N GLY A 60 1.45 -3.27 2.58
CA GLY A 60 0.39 -3.02 1.60
C GLY A 60 -0.77 -2.18 2.13
N LYS A 61 -1.35 -2.57 3.26
CA LYS A 61 -2.45 -1.80 3.88
C LYS A 61 -1.97 -0.43 4.37
N THR A 62 -0.79 -0.35 4.97
CA THR A 62 -0.18 0.92 5.42
C THR A 62 -0.08 1.91 4.27
N PHE A 63 0.45 1.51 3.12
CA PHE A 63 0.60 2.41 1.98
C PHE A 63 -0.72 2.75 1.31
N THR A 64 -1.67 1.83 1.27
CA THR A 64 -3.04 2.12 0.80
C THR A 64 -3.73 3.12 1.72
N MET A 65 -3.56 3.00 3.05
CA MET A 65 -4.05 4.01 3.99
C MET A 65 -3.43 5.38 3.75
N ALA A 66 -2.12 5.43 3.51
CA ALA A 66 -1.43 6.68 3.20
C ALA A 66 -1.97 7.35 1.93
N GLU A 67 -2.31 6.58 0.90
CA GLU A 67 -2.97 7.09 -0.30
C GLU A 67 -4.34 7.70 0.02
N PHE A 68 -5.17 7.01 0.79
CA PHE A 68 -6.48 7.51 1.22
C PHE A 68 -6.36 8.81 2.03
N MET A 69 -5.31 8.92 2.82
CA MET A 69 -5.02 10.10 3.63
C MET A 69 -4.32 11.22 2.85
N GLU A 70 -4.11 11.04 1.55
CA GLU A 70 -3.37 11.99 0.71
C GLU A 70 -1.97 12.31 1.26
N ASN A 71 -1.34 11.33 1.89
CA ASN A 71 -0.05 11.44 2.56
C ASN A 71 -0.02 12.53 3.66
N LYS A 72 -1.16 12.79 4.28
CA LYS A 72 -1.33 13.79 5.36
C LYS A 72 -1.82 13.10 6.63
N GLY A 73 -1.07 13.22 7.70
CA GLY A 73 -1.37 12.58 8.98
C GLY A 73 -0.22 11.71 9.44
N GLU A 74 -0.51 10.72 10.27
CA GLU A 74 0.49 9.83 10.83
C GLU A 74 0.01 8.38 10.79
N ILE A 75 0.85 7.49 10.30
CA ILE A 75 0.65 6.05 10.40
C ILE A 75 1.84 5.46 11.14
N ILE A 76 1.56 4.81 12.27
CA ILE A 76 2.56 4.05 13.00
C ILE A 76 2.41 2.59 12.57
N ALA A 77 3.36 2.10 11.80
CA ALA A 77 3.37 0.75 11.28
C ALA A 77 4.34 -0.11 12.10
N THR A 78 3.85 -1.21 12.65
CA THR A 78 4.65 -2.12 13.47
C THR A 78 4.51 -3.55 12.96
N ASP A 79 5.51 -4.36 13.22
CA ASP A 79 5.47 -5.80 12.97
C ASP A 79 6.34 -6.55 13.98
N LEU A 80 6.02 -7.81 14.22
CA LEU A 80 6.73 -8.63 15.20
C LEU A 80 8.17 -8.95 14.78
N TYR A 81 8.43 -9.06 13.47
CA TYR A 81 9.71 -9.51 12.94
C TYR A 81 10.50 -8.37 12.30
N GLU A 82 11.73 -8.16 12.76
CA GLU A 82 12.61 -7.09 12.27
C GLU A 82 12.87 -7.16 10.76
N HIS A 83 13.08 -8.36 10.22
CA HIS A 83 13.33 -8.51 8.77
C HIS A 83 12.12 -8.07 7.93
N LYS A 84 10.91 -8.15 8.46
CA LYS A 84 9.70 -7.67 7.80
C LYS A 84 9.59 -6.15 7.84
N ILE A 85 10.06 -5.52 8.91
CA ILE A 85 10.11 -4.06 9.02
C ILE A 85 10.99 -3.46 7.91
N LYS A 86 12.09 -4.11 7.57
CA LYS A 86 12.94 -3.70 6.44
C LYS A 86 12.21 -3.68 5.10
N LEU A 87 11.26 -4.58 4.90
CA LEU A 87 10.40 -4.58 3.71
C LEU A 87 9.51 -3.34 3.66
N ILE A 88 8.96 -2.93 4.79
CA ILE A 88 8.16 -1.71 4.91
C ILE A 88 9.01 -0.48 4.58
N GLU A 89 10.19 -0.39 5.16
CA GLU A 89 11.12 0.72 4.90
C GLU A 89 11.51 0.82 3.42
N LYS A 90 11.80 -0.30 2.78
CA LYS A 90 12.14 -0.37 1.36
C LYS A 90 10.98 0.15 0.50
N SER A 91 9.76 -0.27 0.78
CA SER A 91 8.58 0.18 0.04
C SER A 91 8.24 1.64 0.31
N ALA A 92 8.42 2.11 1.54
CA ALA A 92 8.23 3.51 1.90
C ALA A 92 9.17 4.44 1.10
N LYS A 93 10.41 4.02 0.91
CA LYS A 93 11.38 4.79 0.10
C LYS A 93 11.05 4.78 -1.38
N ARG A 94 10.49 3.67 -1.90
CA ARG A 94 10.11 3.56 -3.30
C ARG A 94 8.85 4.38 -3.62
N LEU A 95 7.87 4.32 -2.74
CA LEU A 95 6.59 5.02 -2.87
C LEU A 95 6.68 6.43 -2.28
#